data_475f08caf20f1ea0a09e063dcaeaac9b
#
_entry.id   475f08caf20f1ea0a09e063dcaeaac9b
#
_cell.length_a   1.000
_cell.length_b   1.000
_cell.length_c   1.000
_cell.angle_alpha   90.00
_cell.angle_beta   90.00
_cell.angle_gamma   90.00
#
_symmetry.space_group_name_H-M   'P 1'
#
loop_
_entity.id
_entity.type
_entity.pdbx_description
1 polymer ?
#
loop_
_entity_poly.entity_id
_entity_poly.type
_entity_poly.pdbx_seq_one_letter_code
_entity_poly.pdbx_strand_id
1 'polypeptide(L)'
;MIRLTSLALLTLALCNFSAAQSPSKKHLLVIGEEKGYRHEAVSHAMATIERLGKETGLWDTTLRTDTEVLTKKKLEYNAKNLNDFDAVLFYTGGNLEMDAQQKADFISFIHDDGKGFIGVHSAAITFVDWPEYGDMIGGYYDEHPWLTFDAPIIVEDPNFPGMQRWPRSFVLRDEIYQMRNYSRDRVRVLMRLDVSKLDMKNKEVHRTDGDFAVTWAKMYGKGRVYYTTLGHVEANWDKPEFQQMMTEAIKWAMGLENADVTSRPLPKN
;
A
#
# COMPACT_ATOMS: atom_id res chain seq x y z
N MET A 1 -81.19 -8.67 -27.17
CA MET A 1 -80.00 -9.46 -26.85
C MET A 1 -78.75 -8.62 -27.18
N ILE A 2 -78.18 -7.99 -26.19
CA ILE A 2 -77.01 -7.11 -26.32
C ILE A 2 -75.80 -7.93 -25.85
N ARG A 3 -74.82 -8.19 -26.70
CA ARG A 3 -73.56 -8.87 -26.36
C ARG A 3 -72.56 -7.81 -25.96
N LEU A 4 -72.14 -7.82 -24.68
CA LEU A 4 -70.97 -7.08 -24.19
C LEU A 4 -69.72 -7.86 -24.52
N THR A 5 -68.81 -7.26 -25.32
CA THR A 5 -67.45 -7.74 -25.53
C THR A 5 -66.52 -7.06 -24.52
N SER A 6 -65.95 -7.85 -23.62
CA SER A 6 -64.95 -7.38 -22.62
C SER A 6 -63.57 -7.28 -23.32
N LEU A 7 -63.04 -6.07 -23.33
CA LEU A 7 -61.65 -5.79 -23.79
C LEU A 7 -60.69 -5.93 -22.62
N ALA A 8 -59.86 -6.93 -22.63
CA ALA A 8 -58.80 -7.12 -21.61
C ALA A 8 -57.60 -6.25 -22.00
N LEU A 9 -57.28 -5.22 -21.22
CA LEU A 9 -56.04 -4.47 -21.34
C LEU A 9 -54.90 -5.28 -20.70
N LEU A 10 -53.94 -5.72 -21.54
CA LEU A 10 -52.68 -6.32 -21.07
C LEU A 10 -51.68 -5.20 -20.81
N THR A 11 -51.42 -4.89 -19.57
CA THR A 11 -50.36 -3.93 -19.15
C THR A 11 -49.01 -4.64 -19.16
N LEU A 12 -48.16 -4.35 -20.13
CA LEU A 12 -46.77 -4.77 -20.16
C LEU A 12 -45.97 -3.94 -19.14
N ALA A 13 -45.56 -4.56 -18.04
CA ALA A 13 -44.62 -3.97 -17.12
C ALA A 13 -43.21 -4.05 -17.75
N LEU A 14 -42.68 -2.92 -18.24
CA LEU A 14 -41.30 -2.79 -18.67
C LEU A 14 -40.42 -2.74 -17.40
N CYS A 15 -39.82 -3.89 -17.02
CA CYS A 15 -38.72 -3.91 -16.05
C CYS A 15 -37.50 -3.23 -16.65
N ASN A 16 -37.25 -1.98 -16.26
CA ASN A 16 -35.99 -1.31 -16.54
C ASN A 16 -34.89 -2.01 -15.71
N PHE A 17 -34.18 -2.95 -16.32
CA PHE A 17 -32.88 -3.41 -15.80
C PHE A 17 -31.91 -2.26 -15.98
N SER A 18 -31.71 -1.49 -14.91
CA SER A 18 -30.57 -0.58 -14.82
C SER A 18 -29.32 -1.46 -14.77
N ALA A 19 -28.59 -1.59 -15.87
CA ALA A 19 -27.29 -2.23 -15.88
C ALA A 19 -26.40 -1.41 -14.93
N ALA A 20 -26.07 -1.98 -13.77
CA ALA A 20 -25.08 -1.40 -12.87
C ALA A 20 -23.80 -1.23 -13.69
N GLN A 21 -23.43 0.03 -13.95
CA GLN A 21 -22.21 0.38 -14.67
C GLN A 21 -21.05 -0.17 -13.83
N SER A 22 -20.26 -1.08 -14.40
CA SER A 22 -19.05 -1.57 -13.72
C SER A 22 -18.24 -0.37 -13.25
N PRO A 23 -17.76 -0.33 -11.99
CA PRO A 23 -16.96 0.80 -11.52
C PRO A 23 -15.79 1.01 -12.48
N SER A 24 -15.51 2.28 -12.81
CA SER A 24 -14.39 2.60 -13.70
C SER A 24 -13.10 2.05 -13.08
N LYS A 25 -12.31 1.39 -13.91
CA LYS A 25 -11.01 0.84 -13.54
C LYS A 25 -10.15 1.94 -12.92
N LYS A 26 -9.48 1.64 -11.81
CA LYS A 26 -8.56 2.56 -11.14
C LYS A 26 -7.21 2.60 -11.86
N HIS A 27 -6.42 3.62 -11.59
CA HIS A 27 -5.09 3.78 -12.18
C HIS A 27 -4.02 3.84 -11.09
N LEU A 28 -3.07 2.89 -11.14
CA LEU A 28 -1.94 2.79 -10.22
C LEU A 28 -0.65 3.21 -10.92
N LEU A 29 0.05 4.16 -10.32
CA LEU A 29 1.44 4.45 -10.65
C LEU A 29 2.35 3.61 -9.75
N VAL A 30 3.26 2.83 -10.34
CA VAL A 30 4.28 2.07 -9.62
C VAL A 30 5.65 2.61 -10.00
N ILE A 31 6.42 3.01 -9.00
CA ILE A 31 7.79 3.50 -9.18
C ILE A 31 8.76 2.52 -8.52
N GLY A 32 9.70 2.01 -9.36
CA GLY A 32 10.79 1.14 -8.95
C GLY A 32 12.13 1.80 -9.22
N GLU A 33 12.45 2.88 -8.50
CA GLU A 33 13.70 3.61 -8.62
C GLU A 33 14.51 3.53 -7.34
N GLU A 34 15.77 3.08 -7.43
CA GLU A 34 16.66 2.98 -6.28
C GLU A 34 17.99 3.69 -6.54
N LYS A 35 18.35 4.57 -5.62
CA LYS A 35 19.63 5.25 -5.54
C LYS A 35 20.42 4.68 -4.34
N GLY A 36 21.50 3.98 -4.60
CA GLY A 36 22.26 3.27 -3.58
C GLY A 36 22.12 1.75 -3.71
N TYR A 37 21.70 1.07 -2.64
CA TYR A 37 21.45 -0.38 -2.70
C TYR A 37 20.28 -0.66 -3.65
N ARG A 38 20.44 -1.69 -4.49
CA ARG A 38 19.42 -2.09 -5.47
C ARG A 38 18.90 -3.47 -5.12
N HIS A 39 17.61 -3.53 -4.78
CA HIS A 39 16.95 -4.78 -4.44
C HIS A 39 16.58 -5.57 -5.69
N GLU A 40 16.98 -6.82 -5.75
CA GLU A 40 16.66 -7.72 -6.89
C GLU A 40 15.15 -7.90 -7.05
N ALA A 41 14.41 -7.86 -5.96
CA ALA A 41 12.96 -8.03 -5.94
C ALA A 41 12.16 -6.90 -6.64
N VAL A 42 12.75 -5.72 -6.90
CA VAL A 42 11.99 -4.55 -7.44
C VAL A 42 11.32 -4.87 -8.77
N SER A 43 12.04 -5.44 -9.72
CA SER A 43 11.50 -5.75 -11.05
C SER A 43 10.41 -6.82 -10.99
N HIS A 44 10.60 -7.85 -10.18
CA HIS A 44 9.61 -8.90 -9.95
C HIS A 44 8.35 -8.37 -9.26
N ALA A 45 8.52 -7.51 -8.26
CA ALA A 45 7.44 -6.81 -7.58
C ALA A 45 6.59 -5.98 -8.56
N MET A 46 7.24 -5.17 -9.40
CA MET A 46 6.55 -4.33 -10.40
C MET A 46 5.73 -5.18 -11.37
N ALA A 47 6.32 -6.27 -11.89
CA ALA A 47 5.64 -7.21 -12.79
C ALA A 47 4.47 -7.92 -12.10
N THR A 48 4.64 -8.33 -10.85
CA THR A 48 3.59 -8.97 -10.05
C THR A 48 2.42 -8.03 -9.83
N ILE A 49 2.66 -6.76 -9.46
CA ILE A 49 1.60 -5.76 -9.25
C ILE A 49 0.84 -5.47 -10.54
N GLU A 50 1.53 -5.36 -11.68
CA GLU A 50 0.89 -5.21 -12.99
C GLU A 50 0.00 -6.41 -13.32
N ARG A 51 0.51 -7.62 -13.12
CA ARG A 51 -0.24 -8.87 -13.33
C ARG A 51 -1.50 -8.92 -12.45
N LEU A 52 -1.38 -8.63 -11.15
CA LEU A 52 -2.51 -8.62 -10.21
C LEU A 52 -3.60 -7.62 -10.63
N GLY A 53 -3.23 -6.45 -11.13
CA GLY A 53 -4.19 -5.48 -11.69
C GLY A 53 -4.95 -6.03 -12.88
N LYS A 54 -4.26 -6.70 -13.80
CA LYS A 54 -4.86 -7.34 -14.98
C LYS A 54 -5.79 -8.51 -14.60
N GLU A 55 -5.33 -9.39 -13.71
CA GLU A 55 -6.07 -10.58 -13.28
C GLU A 55 -7.34 -10.22 -12.51
N THR A 56 -7.27 -9.23 -11.63
CA THR A 56 -8.42 -8.78 -10.84
C THR A 56 -9.36 -7.85 -11.62
N GLY A 57 -8.85 -7.20 -12.68
CA GLY A 57 -9.59 -6.19 -13.43
C GLY A 57 -9.85 -4.88 -12.66
N LEU A 58 -9.25 -4.70 -11.47
CA LEU A 58 -9.54 -3.58 -10.56
C LEU A 58 -8.78 -2.31 -10.91
N TRP A 59 -7.56 -2.45 -11.44
CA TRP A 59 -6.74 -1.29 -11.83
C TRP A 59 -5.88 -1.56 -13.06
N ASP A 60 -5.54 -0.47 -13.75
CA ASP A 60 -4.48 -0.44 -14.74
C ASP A 60 -3.22 0.11 -14.11
N THR A 61 -2.06 -0.48 -14.44
CA THR A 61 -0.77 -0.10 -13.89
C THR A 61 0.04 0.70 -14.91
N THR A 62 0.68 1.78 -14.43
CA THR A 62 1.76 2.46 -15.15
C THR A 62 3.05 2.24 -14.36
N LEU A 63 4.04 1.60 -14.99
CA LEU A 63 5.34 1.31 -14.38
C LEU A 63 6.35 2.40 -14.78
N ARG A 64 7.09 2.93 -13.79
CA ARG A 64 8.15 3.92 -14.01
C ARG A 64 9.39 3.57 -13.17
N THR A 65 10.54 4.00 -13.70
CA THR A 65 11.85 3.90 -13.03
C THR A 65 12.47 5.28 -12.81
N ASP A 66 11.61 6.29 -12.77
CA ASP A 66 11.92 7.70 -12.54
C ASP A 66 10.75 8.41 -11.85
N THR A 67 10.99 9.63 -11.37
CA THR A 67 10.03 10.47 -10.66
C THR A 67 9.40 11.55 -11.52
N GLU A 68 9.67 11.59 -12.83
CA GLU A 68 9.27 12.69 -13.72
C GLU A 68 7.76 12.98 -13.68
N VAL A 69 6.93 11.92 -13.61
CA VAL A 69 5.46 12.04 -13.60
C VAL A 69 4.87 12.42 -12.23
N LEU A 70 5.68 12.54 -11.17
CA LEU A 70 5.26 12.94 -9.84
C LEU A 70 5.04 14.46 -9.74
N THR A 71 4.17 14.98 -10.57
CA THR A 71 3.77 16.39 -10.60
C THR A 71 2.32 16.52 -11.08
N LYS A 72 1.64 17.59 -10.71
CA LYS A 72 0.30 17.95 -11.22
C LYS A 72 0.38 18.83 -12.48
N LYS A 73 1.58 19.26 -12.86
CA LYS A 73 1.79 20.03 -14.07
C LYS A 73 1.66 19.15 -15.31
N LYS A 74 1.12 19.73 -16.39
CA LYS A 74 1.17 19.09 -17.70
C LYS A 74 2.62 19.01 -18.16
N LEU A 75 3.06 17.81 -18.50
CA LEU A 75 4.41 17.54 -18.99
C LEU A 75 4.45 17.65 -20.52
N GLU A 76 5.58 18.12 -21.04
CA GLU A 76 5.75 18.31 -22.49
C GLU A 76 5.85 16.97 -23.23
N TYR A 77 6.58 16.02 -22.65
CA TYR A 77 6.90 14.74 -23.28
C TYR A 77 6.17 13.54 -22.69
N ASN A 78 5.38 13.74 -21.63
CA ASN A 78 4.58 12.69 -21.00
C ASN A 78 3.10 13.02 -21.11
N ALA A 79 2.32 12.01 -21.55
CA ALA A 79 0.87 12.15 -21.63
C ALA A 79 0.18 12.12 -20.25
N LYS A 80 0.86 11.60 -19.23
CA LYS A 80 0.33 11.42 -17.86
C LYS A 80 1.10 12.23 -16.83
N ASN A 81 0.40 12.63 -15.78
CA ASN A 81 0.96 13.20 -14.54
C ASN A 81 0.15 12.69 -13.34
N LEU A 82 0.36 13.20 -12.11
CA LEU A 82 -0.34 12.73 -10.92
C LEU A 82 -1.87 12.75 -11.03
N ASN A 83 -2.45 13.69 -11.80
CA ASN A 83 -3.91 13.79 -11.94
C ASN A 83 -4.55 12.57 -12.64
N ASP A 84 -3.75 11.76 -13.34
CA ASP A 84 -4.21 10.56 -14.06
C ASP A 84 -4.25 9.31 -13.18
N PHE A 85 -3.86 9.41 -11.90
CA PHE A 85 -3.73 8.26 -11.00
C PHE A 85 -4.64 8.34 -9.79
N ASP A 86 -4.98 7.19 -9.24
CA ASP A 86 -5.75 7.03 -7.99
C ASP A 86 -4.85 6.67 -6.80
N ALA A 87 -3.70 6.08 -7.06
CA ALA A 87 -2.69 5.79 -6.05
C ALA A 87 -1.29 5.71 -6.67
N VAL A 88 -0.28 5.90 -5.81
CA VAL A 88 1.14 5.70 -6.13
C VAL A 88 1.71 4.61 -5.23
N LEU A 89 2.44 3.66 -5.81
CA LEU A 89 3.19 2.65 -5.09
C LEU A 89 4.68 2.89 -5.29
N PHE A 90 5.42 2.96 -4.17
CA PHE A 90 6.87 3.03 -4.14
C PHE A 90 7.48 1.71 -3.69
N TYR A 91 8.32 1.14 -4.53
CA TYR A 91 9.39 0.26 -4.14
C TYR A 91 10.70 0.94 -4.54
N THR A 92 11.08 1.93 -3.75
CA THR A 92 12.12 2.90 -4.10
C THR A 92 13.12 2.99 -2.94
N GLY A 93 14.29 3.54 -3.20
CA GLY A 93 15.30 3.75 -2.15
C GLY A 93 16.22 4.93 -2.46
N GLY A 94 16.67 5.62 -1.40
CA GLY A 94 17.58 6.74 -1.48
C GLY A 94 16.92 8.08 -1.82
N ASN A 95 17.73 9.08 -2.09
CA ASN A 95 17.25 10.42 -2.40
C ASN A 95 16.97 10.52 -3.91
N LEU A 96 15.72 10.31 -4.30
CA LEU A 96 15.28 10.41 -5.69
C LEU A 96 15.29 11.88 -6.15
N GLU A 97 15.42 12.10 -7.45
CA GLU A 97 15.44 13.43 -8.02
C GLU A 97 14.01 14.00 -8.16
N MET A 98 13.64 14.88 -7.25
CA MET A 98 12.38 15.64 -7.29
C MET A 98 12.64 17.09 -6.95
N ASP A 99 12.11 18.00 -7.76
CA ASP A 99 12.14 19.44 -7.45
C ASP A 99 11.12 19.79 -6.34
N ALA A 100 11.17 21.03 -5.86
CA ALA A 100 10.28 21.49 -4.78
C ALA A 100 8.80 21.44 -5.18
N GLN A 101 8.48 21.67 -6.47
CA GLN A 101 7.11 21.60 -6.95
C GLN A 101 6.60 20.14 -7.01
N GLN A 102 7.41 19.22 -7.49
CA GLN A 102 7.08 17.80 -7.50
C GLN A 102 6.83 17.27 -6.08
N LYS A 103 7.67 17.68 -5.12
CA LYS A 103 7.47 17.33 -3.69
C LYS A 103 6.15 17.88 -3.16
N ALA A 104 5.83 19.14 -3.43
CA ALA A 104 4.57 19.75 -3.03
C ALA A 104 3.36 19.07 -3.70
N ASP A 105 3.45 18.81 -5.00
CA ASP A 105 2.40 18.12 -5.77
C ASP A 105 2.15 16.72 -5.25
N PHE A 106 3.21 15.96 -4.94
CA PHE A 106 3.12 14.61 -4.43
C PHE A 106 2.46 14.55 -3.03
N ILE A 107 2.88 15.42 -2.12
CA ILE A 107 2.24 15.49 -0.79
C ILE A 107 0.78 15.91 -0.92
N SER A 108 0.46 16.93 -1.71
CA SER A 108 -0.93 17.39 -1.86
C SER A 108 -1.81 16.37 -2.60
N PHE A 109 -1.26 15.57 -3.51
CA PHE A 109 -1.97 14.46 -4.16
C PHE A 109 -2.51 13.47 -3.14
N ILE A 110 -1.74 13.15 -2.11
CA ILE A 110 -2.17 12.23 -1.06
C ILE A 110 -3.01 12.97 -0.03
N HIS A 111 -2.46 14.05 0.56
CA HIS A 111 -3.06 14.73 1.70
C HIS A 111 -4.37 15.44 1.37
N ASP A 112 -4.38 16.22 0.28
CA ASP A 112 -5.49 17.13 -0.04
C ASP A 112 -6.48 16.50 -1.03
N ASP A 113 -5.98 15.79 -2.06
CA ASP A 113 -6.83 15.17 -3.09
C ASP A 113 -7.37 13.81 -2.63
N GLY A 114 -6.85 13.25 -1.51
CA GLY A 114 -7.34 12.01 -0.93
C GLY A 114 -6.94 10.75 -1.70
N LYS A 115 -5.85 10.83 -2.46
CA LYS A 115 -5.32 9.70 -3.22
C LYS A 115 -4.51 8.74 -2.34
N GLY A 116 -4.23 7.52 -2.87
CA GLY A 116 -3.54 6.49 -2.12
C GLY A 116 -2.03 6.53 -2.25
N PHE A 117 -1.34 6.08 -1.20
CA PHE A 117 0.08 5.77 -1.23
C PHE A 117 0.35 4.39 -0.64
N ILE A 118 1.18 3.61 -1.32
CA ILE A 118 1.65 2.31 -0.85
C ILE A 118 3.17 2.32 -0.85
N GLY A 119 3.79 2.17 0.30
CA GLY A 119 5.24 2.01 0.45
C GLY A 119 5.59 0.54 0.69
N VAL A 120 6.58 0.05 -0.03
CA VAL A 120 7.09 -1.31 0.11
C VAL A 120 8.56 -1.26 0.46
N HIS A 121 8.93 -1.97 1.50
CA HIS A 121 10.30 -2.24 1.94
C HIS A 121 11.17 -0.98 1.93
N SER A 122 12.07 -0.84 0.97
CA SER A 122 13.01 0.27 0.84
C SER A 122 12.35 1.65 0.63
N ALA A 123 11.02 1.72 0.46
CA ALA A 123 10.33 3.01 0.47
C ALA A 123 10.59 3.80 1.77
N ALA A 124 10.89 3.14 2.90
CA ALA A 124 11.27 3.80 4.15
C ALA A 124 12.71 4.36 4.15
N ILE A 125 13.55 3.98 3.17
CA ILE A 125 14.89 4.55 2.95
C ILE A 125 14.82 5.73 1.98
N THR A 126 13.67 5.96 1.33
CA THR A 126 13.48 7.04 0.37
C THR A 126 13.35 8.37 1.11
N PHE A 127 13.99 9.42 0.59
CA PHE A 127 13.87 10.80 1.07
C PHE A 127 14.07 10.98 2.60
N VAL A 128 15.06 10.33 3.17
CA VAL A 128 15.29 10.31 4.64
C VAL A 128 15.50 11.68 5.27
N ASP A 129 15.75 12.72 4.45
CA ASP A 129 15.91 14.12 4.86
C ASP A 129 14.69 15.00 4.51
N TRP A 130 13.56 14.40 4.13
CA TRP A 130 12.32 15.11 3.82
C TRP A 130 11.23 14.80 4.85
N PRO A 131 11.05 15.67 5.89
CA PRO A 131 10.19 15.38 7.05
C PRO A 131 8.75 15.05 6.69
N GLU A 132 8.17 15.73 5.69
CA GLU A 132 6.78 15.51 5.28
C GLU A 132 6.58 14.13 4.67
N TYR A 133 7.58 13.59 3.95
CA TYR A 133 7.55 12.22 3.47
C TYR A 133 7.59 11.21 4.62
N GLY A 134 8.46 11.44 5.61
CA GLY A 134 8.54 10.58 6.79
C GLY A 134 7.26 10.58 7.62
N ASP A 135 6.62 11.74 7.77
CA ASP A 135 5.32 11.83 8.45
C ASP A 135 4.22 11.11 7.65
N MET A 136 4.22 11.25 6.33
CA MET A 136 3.29 10.57 5.44
C MET A 136 3.43 9.05 5.55
N ILE A 137 4.63 8.48 5.36
CA ILE A 137 4.85 7.04 5.37
C ILE A 137 4.76 6.43 6.79
N GLY A 138 5.00 7.24 7.83
CA GLY A 138 4.85 6.84 9.24
C GLY A 138 6.15 6.55 9.97
N GLY A 139 7.30 6.71 9.33
CA GLY A 139 8.63 6.55 9.89
C GLY A 139 9.67 6.31 8.80
N TYR A 140 10.93 6.33 9.19
CA TYR A 140 12.06 6.03 8.31
C TYR A 140 12.78 4.77 8.77
N TYR A 141 13.46 4.13 7.84
CA TYR A 141 14.47 3.14 8.16
C TYR A 141 15.47 3.68 9.18
N ASP A 142 15.77 2.87 10.16
CA ASP A 142 16.85 3.10 11.12
C ASP A 142 17.93 2.03 10.94
N GLU A 143 17.55 0.75 11.03
CA GLU A 143 18.45 -0.38 10.90
C GLU A 143 17.67 -1.67 10.56
N HIS A 144 18.37 -2.71 10.13
CA HIS A 144 17.85 -4.08 9.95
C HIS A 144 18.65 -5.07 10.83
N PRO A 145 18.44 -5.07 12.16
CA PRO A 145 19.33 -5.71 13.15
C PRO A 145 19.60 -7.19 12.88
N TRP A 146 18.67 -7.88 12.21
CA TRP A 146 18.76 -9.32 11.97
C TRP A 146 19.04 -9.66 10.50
N LEU A 147 19.30 -8.65 9.65
CA LEU A 147 19.48 -8.83 8.20
C LEU A 147 18.29 -9.61 7.59
N THR A 148 18.54 -10.43 6.57
CA THR A 148 17.55 -11.36 6.04
C THR A 148 17.49 -12.61 6.93
N PHE A 149 16.39 -12.82 7.62
CA PHE A 149 16.21 -13.88 8.62
C PHE A 149 14.82 -14.51 8.55
N ASP A 150 14.63 -15.59 9.30
CA ASP A 150 13.33 -16.22 9.48
C ASP A 150 12.55 -15.41 10.55
N ALA A 151 11.85 -14.37 10.09
CA ALA A 151 11.18 -13.40 10.91
C ALA A 151 9.92 -13.98 11.57
N PRO A 152 9.85 -14.03 12.91
CA PRO A 152 8.63 -14.42 13.61
C PRO A 152 7.64 -13.25 13.63
N ILE A 153 6.54 -13.38 12.90
CA ILE A 153 5.55 -12.32 12.69
C ILE A 153 4.23 -12.67 13.38
N ILE A 154 3.62 -11.66 14.01
CA ILE A 154 2.28 -11.70 14.58
C ILE A 154 1.37 -10.80 13.77
N VAL A 155 0.22 -11.31 13.33
CA VAL A 155 -0.87 -10.52 12.77
C VAL A 155 -1.65 -9.88 13.91
N GLU A 156 -1.55 -8.57 14.08
CA GLU A 156 -2.28 -7.84 15.11
C GLU A 156 -3.72 -7.57 14.73
N ASP A 157 -3.97 -7.25 13.47
CA ASP A 157 -5.31 -6.97 12.96
C ASP A 157 -5.75 -7.95 11.86
N PRO A 158 -6.26 -9.12 12.23
CA PRO A 158 -6.69 -10.12 11.26
C PRO A 158 -7.93 -9.70 10.45
N ASN A 159 -8.62 -8.63 10.87
CA ASN A 159 -9.82 -8.13 10.18
C ASN A 159 -9.49 -7.07 9.10
N PHE A 160 -8.27 -6.55 9.09
CA PHE A 160 -7.87 -5.61 8.04
C PHE A 160 -7.76 -6.34 6.69
N PRO A 161 -8.18 -5.71 5.58
CA PRO A 161 -8.07 -6.30 4.25
C PRO A 161 -6.67 -6.86 3.96
N GLY A 162 -6.62 -8.09 3.43
CA GLY A 162 -5.37 -8.78 3.11
C GLY A 162 -4.70 -9.54 4.25
N MET A 163 -5.18 -9.40 5.50
CA MET A 163 -4.61 -10.09 6.64
C MET A 163 -5.22 -11.48 6.89
N GLN A 164 -6.38 -11.78 6.31
CA GLN A 164 -7.18 -12.98 6.59
C GLN A 164 -6.52 -14.29 6.16
N ARG A 165 -5.61 -14.26 5.17
CA ARG A 165 -4.89 -15.46 4.70
C ARG A 165 -3.66 -15.80 5.52
N TRP A 166 -3.20 -14.87 6.35
CA TRP A 166 -2.05 -15.10 7.21
C TRP A 166 -2.47 -15.80 8.51
N PRO A 167 -1.74 -16.83 8.96
CA PRO A 167 -1.90 -17.34 10.31
C PRO A 167 -1.69 -16.24 11.35
N ARG A 168 -2.33 -16.35 12.52
CA ARG A 168 -2.18 -15.37 13.59
C ARG A 168 -0.73 -15.13 14.00
N SER A 169 0.10 -16.16 13.90
CA SER A 169 1.55 -16.11 14.08
C SER A 169 2.19 -17.05 13.07
N PHE A 170 3.22 -16.58 12.40
CA PHE A 170 3.93 -17.32 11.36
C PHE A 170 5.40 -16.90 11.29
N VAL A 171 6.17 -17.65 10.52
CA VAL A 171 7.57 -17.31 10.21
C VAL A 171 7.66 -17.04 8.70
N LEU A 172 8.30 -15.92 8.35
CA LEU A 172 8.58 -15.57 6.97
C LEU A 172 10.05 -15.17 6.84
N ARG A 173 10.76 -15.78 5.91
CA ARG A 173 12.12 -15.34 5.59
C ARG A 173 12.04 -14.03 4.81
N ASP A 174 12.47 -12.94 5.45
CA ASP A 174 12.51 -11.60 4.85
C ASP A 174 13.48 -10.70 5.64
N GLU A 175 13.68 -9.46 5.19
CA GLU A 175 14.42 -8.43 5.91
C GLU A 175 13.44 -7.44 6.54
N ILE A 176 13.52 -7.28 7.85
CA ILE A 176 12.60 -6.43 8.60
C ILE A 176 13.36 -5.24 9.17
N TYR A 177 12.83 -4.05 8.90
CA TYR A 177 13.39 -2.81 9.40
C TYR A 177 12.91 -2.46 10.80
N GLN A 178 13.83 -1.99 11.61
CA GLN A 178 13.56 -1.14 12.74
C GLN A 178 13.41 0.30 12.23
N MET A 179 12.47 1.05 12.82
CA MET A 179 12.10 2.36 12.31
C MET A 179 12.46 3.48 13.28
N ARG A 180 13.01 4.59 12.77
CA ARG A 180 13.15 5.86 13.47
C ARG A 180 11.99 6.81 13.14
N ASN A 181 11.69 7.75 14.00
CA ASN A 181 10.57 8.69 13.87
C ASN A 181 9.19 8.01 13.71
N TYR A 182 9.11 6.75 14.12
CA TYR A 182 7.89 5.97 14.13
C TYR A 182 7.19 6.11 15.49
N SER A 183 5.85 6.20 15.47
CA SER A 183 5.00 6.10 16.66
C SER A 183 3.74 5.31 16.34
N ARG A 184 3.47 4.32 17.16
CA ARG A 184 2.25 3.49 17.07
C ARG A 184 0.97 4.32 17.16
N ASP A 185 0.98 5.44 17.89
CA ASP A 185 -0.19 6.32 18.04
C ASP A 185 -0.61 7.00 16.73
N ARG A 186 0.27 7.01 15.73
CA ARG A 186 0.02 7.63 14.43
C ARG A 186 -0.36 6.65 13.34
N VAL A 187 -0.33 5.33 13.62
CA VAL A 187 -0.59 4.28 12.62
C VAL A 187 -1.44 3.16 13.20
N ARG A 188 -2.16 2.45 12.34
CA ARG A 188 -2.77 1.16 12.66
C ARG A 188 -1.80 0.06 12.30
N VAL A 189 -1.17 -0.57 13.29
CA VAL A 189 -0.30 -1.71 13.06
C VAL A 189 -1.12 -2.94 12.69
N LEU A 190 -0.75 -3.59 11.60
CA LEU A 190 -1.39 -4.78 11.05
C LEU A 190 -0.59 -6.04 11.35
N MET A 191 0.75 -5.92 11.26
CA MET A 191 1.71 -6.97 11.60
C MET A 191 2.86 -6.40 12.41
N ARG A 192 3.40 -7.18 13.34
CA ARG A 192 4.61 -6.86 14.11
C ARG A 192 5.52 -8.07 14.25
N LEU A 193 6.77 -7.85 14.63
CA LEU A 193 7.65 -8.94 15.07
C LEU A 193 7.24 -9.48 16.45
N ASP A 194 7.42 -10.78 16.64
CA ASP A 194 7.38 -11.43 17.95
C ASP A 194 8.75 -11.32 18.61
N VAL A 195 8.95 -10.24 19.35
CA VAL A 195 10.25 -9.93 19.99
C VAL A 195 10.69 -10.99 21.01
N SER A 196 9.77 -11.80 21.54
CA SER A 196 10.11 -12.89 22.46
C SER A 196 10.95 -14.00 21.82
N LYS A 197 11.00 -14.03 20.47
CA LYS A 197 11.75 -15.00 19.67
C LYS A 197 12.98 -14.43 19.00
N LEU A 198 13.37 -13.20 19.37
CA LEU A 198 14.48 -12.47 18.73
C LEU A 198 15.63 -12.22 19.71
N ASP A 199 16.84 -12.12 19.19
CA ASP A 199 17.99 -11.62 19.95
C ASP A 199 17.89 -10.10 20.12
N MET A 200 17.28 -9.67 21.21
CA MET A 200 17.15 -8.25 21.58
C MET A 200 18.44 -7.65 22.15
N LYS A 201 19.52 -8.46 22.32
CA LYS A 201 20.84 -7.98 22.74
C LYS A 201 21.73 -7.62 21.58
N ASN A 202 21.29 -7.87 20.35
CA ASN A 202 22.02 -7.43 19.17
C ASN A 202 22.24 -5.92 19.24
N LYS A 203 23.51 -5.49 19.04
CA LYS A 203 23.93 -4.08 19.18
C LYS A 203 23.24 -3.12 18.19
N GLU A 204 22.75 -3.67 17.08
CA GLU A 204 22.00 -2.92 16.06
C GLU A 204 20.52 -2.72 16.45
N VAL A 205 20.06 -3.30 17.56
CA VAL A 205 18.72 -3.07 18.09
C VAL A 205 18.74 -1.76 18.90
N HIS A 206 18.16 -0.71 18.33
CA HIS A 206 18.10 0.62 18.95
C HIS A 206 16.77 0.86 19.69
N ARG A 207 15.70 0.16 19.30
CA ARG A 207 14.38 0.30 19.95
C ARG A 207 14.31 -0.50 21.23
N THR A 208 13.87 0.17 22.29
CA THR A 208 13.74 -0.40 23.66
C THR A 208 12.30 -0.65 24.07
N ASP A 209 11.32 -0.20 23.27
CA ASP A 209 9.90 -0.30 23.58
C ASP A 209 9.28 -1.64 23.15
N GLY A 210 10.02 -2.48 22.43
CA GLY A 210 9.55 -3.77 21.92
C GLY A 210 8.55 -3.69 20.77
N ASP A 211 8.33 -2.50 20.21
CA ASP A 211 7.38 -2.25 19.14
C ASP A 211 8.06 -2.24 17.74
N PHE A 212 8.17 -3.38 17.14
CA PHE A 212 8.72 -3.56 15.80
C PHE A 212 7.59 -3.81 14.81
N ALA A 213 6.93 -2.74 14.38
CA ALA A 213 5.87 -2.82 13.37
C ALA A 213 6.45 -3.26 12.02
N VAL A 214 5.81 -4.26 11.41
CA VAL A 214 6.16 -4.83 10.10
C VAL A 214 5.31 -4.24 8.99
N THR A 215 4.02 -4.07 9.27
CA THR A 215 3.04 -3.56 8.31
C THR A 215 2.05 -2.66 9.03
N TRP A 216 1.71 -1.52 8.41
CA TRP A 216 0.72 -0.61 8.96
C TRP A 216 -0.06 0.14 7.90
N ALA A 217 -1.17 0.72 8.33
CA ALA A 217 -2.00 1.63 7.55
C ALA A 217 -2.35 2.88 8.37
N LYS A 218 -2.55 4.01 7.70
CA LYS A 218 -2.98 5.27 8.34
C LYS A 218 -3.71 6.16 7.35
N MET A 219 -4.44 7.14 7.87
CA MET A 219 -4.85 8.31 7.09
C MET A 219 -3.72 9.33 7.11
N TYR A 220 -3.53 10.03 6.00
CA TYR A 220 -2.69 11.21 5.89
C TYR A 220 -3.49 12.32 5.19
N GLY A 221 -3.99 13.27 5.98
CA GLY A 221 -5.04 14.17 5.50
C GLY A 221 -6.27 13.38 5.04
N LYS A 222 -6.66 13.54 3.79
CA LYS A 222 -7.75 12.78 3.17
C LYS A 222 -7.29 11.45 2.55
N GLY A 223 -5.99 11.28 2.36
CA GLY A 223 -5.39 10.13 1.66
C GLY A 223 -5.17 8.93 2.56
N ARG A 224 -4.94 7.79 1.92
CA ARG A 224 -4.74 6.49 2.56
C ARG A 224 -3.32 6.01 2.32
N VAL A 225 -2.59 5.74 3.40
CA VAL A 225 -1.20 5.34 3.35
C VAL A 225 -1.06 3.94 3.93
N TYR A 226 -0.52 3.03 3.13
CA TYR A 226 -0.14 1.68 3.54
C TYR A 226 1.37 1.53 3.44
N TYR A 227 1.99 0.87 4.40
CA TYR A 227 3.39 0.52 4.33
C TYR A 227 3.63 -0.89 4.86
N THR A 228 4.55 -1.59 4.21
CA THR A 228 5.09 -2.87 4.69
C THR A 228 6.60 -2.90 4.55
N THR A 229 7.30 -3.35 5.58
CA THR A 229 8.74 -3.62 5.50
C THR A 229 9.05 -4.95 4.79
N LEU A 230 8.05 -5.79 4.55
CA LEU A 230 8.18 -7.02 3.78
C LEU A 230 8.46 -6.73 2.30
N GLY A 231 9.04 -7.72 1.63
CA GLY A 231 9.22 -7.71 0.18
C GLY A 231 10.67 -7.69 -0.30
N HIS A 232 11.66 -7.72 0.62
CA HIS A 232 13.08 -7.85 0.26
C HIS A 232 13.36 -9.14 -0.49
N VAL A 233 12.82 -10.25 -0.01
CA VAL A 233 13.02 -11.57 -0.63
C VAL A 233 12.07 -11.74 -1.81
N GLU A 234 12.65 -11.85 -3.01
CA GLU A 234 11.91 -11.95 -4.28
C GLU A 234 10.86 -13.07 -4.27
N ALA A 235 11.20 -14.25 -3.74
CA ALA A 235 10.29 -15.39 -3.66
C ALA A 235 9.01 -15.16 -2.81
N ASN A 236 8.99 -14.12 -1.98
CA ASN A 236 7.79 -13.76 -1.24
C ASN A 236 6.69 -13.19 -2.14
N TRP A 237 7.07 -12.58 -3.25
CA TRP A 237 6.13 -12.03 -4.25
C TRP A 237 5.34 -13.11 -4.99
N ASP A 238 5.80 -14.37 -4.95
CA ASP A 238 5.10 -15.52 -5.54
C ASP A 238 4.15 -16.22 -4.56
N LYS A 239 4.18 -15.85 -3.27
CA LYS A 239 3.30 -16.43 -2.26
C LYS A 239 1.87 -15.91 -2.39
N PRO A 240 0.86 -16.79 -2.44
CA PRO A 240 -0.54 -16.36 -2.57
C PRO A 240 -1.00 -15.41 -1.45
N GLU A 241 -0.51 -15.61 -0.22
CA GLU A 241 -0.82 -14.76 0.93
C GLU A 241 -0.26 -13.35 0.75
N PHE A 242 0.97 -13.24 0.23
CA PHE A 242 1.63 -11.97 -0.03
C PHE A 242 0.94 -11.21 -1.18
N GLN A 243 0.63 -11.91 -2.26
CA GLN A 243 -0.10 -11.33 -3.41
C GLN A 243 -1.49 -10.84 -3.00
N GLN A 244 -2.21 -11.60 -2.16
CA GLN A 244 -3.49 -11.17 -1.62
C GLN A 244 -3.34 -9.94 -0.73
N MET A 245 -2.32 -9.93 0.16
CA MET A 245 -2.03 -8.76 1.01
C MET A 245 -1.79 -7.51 0.17
N MET A 246 -0.97 -7.59 -0.87
CA MET A 246 -0.70 -6.46 -1.75
C MET A 246 -1.92 -6.04 -2.57
N THR A 247 -2.71 -6.99 -3.04
CA THR A 247 -3.98 -6.70 -3.75
C THR A 247 -4.93 -5.90 -2.88
N GLU A 248 -5.16 -6.34 -1.64
CA GLU A 248 -6.08 -5.68 -0.73
C GLU A 248 -5.52 -4.34 -0.22
N ALA A 249 -4.20 -4.23 -0.02
CA ALA A 249 -3.54 -2.96 0.29
C ALA A 249 -3.78 -1.91 -0.80
N ILE A 250 -3.63 -2.30 -2.08
CA ILE A 250 -3.86 -1.43 -3.23
C ILE A 250 -5.34 -1.04 -3.32
N LYS A 251 -6.26 -2.00 -3.18
CA LYS A 251 -7.71 -1.75 -3.15
C LYS A 251 -8.07 -0.73 -2.06
N TRP A 252 -7.59 -0.96 -0.84
CA TRP A 252 -7.84 -0.06 0.28
C TRP A 252 -7.28 1.34 0.03
N ALA A 253 -6.04 1.45 -0.44
CA ALA A 253 -5.40 2.73 -0.75
C ALA A 253 -6.17 3.51 -1.84
N MET A 254 -6.70 2.82 -2.85
CA MET A 254 -7.51 3.41 -3.92
C MET A 254 -8.96 3.74 -3.53
N GLY A 255 -9.36 3.44 -2.29
CA GLY A 255 -10.72 3.70 -1.82
C GLY A 255 -11.77 2.72 -2.33
N LEU A 256 -11.37 1.57 -2.87
CA LEU A 256 -12.30 0.50 -3.30
C LEU A 256 -12.83 -0.31 -2.12
N GLU A 257 -12.19 -0.20 -0.97
CA GLU A 257 -12.55 -0.90 0.26
C GLU A 257 -12.31 0.00 1.48
N ASN A 258 -13.07 -0.19 2.55
CA ASN A 258 -12.93 0.56 3.79
C ASN A 258 -12.40 -0.35 4.91
N ALA A 259 -11.57 0.22 5.77
CA ALA A 259 -11.09 -0.43 6.99
C ALA A 259 -10.87 0.62 8.09
N ASP A 260 -10.96 0.18 9.34
CA ASP A 260 -10.59 1.00 10.49
C ASP A 260 -9.07 1.10 10.61
N VAL A 261 -8.57 2.32 10.59
CA VAL A 261 -7.14 2.65 10.77
C VAL A 261 -6.87 3.42 12.07
N THR A 262 -7.82 3.40 13.00
CA THR A 262 -7.60 3.93 14.34
C THR A 262 -6.43 3.22 15.00
N SER A 263 -5.46 3.97 15.50
CA SER A 263 -4.30 3.42 16.21
C SER A 263 -4.72 2.57 17.42
N ARG A 264 -3.92 1.56 17.74
CA ARG A 264 -4.13 0.73 18.94
C ARG A 264 -2.83 0.65 19.75
N PRO A 265 -2.92 0.62 21.09
CA PRO A 265 -1.74 0.41 21.92
C PRO A 265 -1.10 -0.94 21.61
N LEU A 266 0.20 -1.07 21.93
CA LEU A 266 0.89 -2.35 21.84
C LEU A 266 0.18 -3.35 22.76
N PRO A 267 -0.23 -4.53 22.25
CA PRO A 267 -0.84 -5.54 23.08
C PRO A 267 0.12 -5.95 24.23
N LYS A 268 -0.39 -6.00 25.44
CA LYS A 268 0.36 -6.57 26.58
C LYS A 268 0.48 -8.08 26.33
N ASN A 269 1.71 -8.57 26.39
CA ASN A 269 2.00 -10.02 26.33
C ASN A 269 1.46 -10.75 27.55
#